data_ea5f505b5cb623af15ff85c1566057ab
#
_entry.id   ea5f505b5cb623af15ff85c1566057ab
#
_cell.length_a   1.000
_cell.length_b   1.000
_cell.length_c   1.000
_cell.angle_alpha   90.00
_cell.angle_beta   90.00
_cell.angle_gamma   90.00
#
_symmetry.space_group_name_H-M   'P 1'
#
loop_
_entity.id
_entity.type
_entity.pdbx_description
1 polymer ?
#
loop_
_entity_poly.entity_id
_entity_poly.type
_entity_poly.pdbx_seq_one_letter_code
_entity_poly.pdbx_strand_id
1 'polypeptide(L)'
;MLTGAVLTLAGQVYQIVLNNPLADSFTLGLASGASLGSGIALFLGLSFLWFPIFSIIFSLITLLLVLSVSAMLAKGYPVQMLILTGLLLGALLNALLYLLVLINPKKMNPIASYLFGGFSSAEYQDVMIISMIASVAIIVLF
;
A
#
# COMPACT_ATOMS: atom_id res chain seq x y z
N MET A 1 -12.95 -13.37 6.09
CA MET A 1 -13.69 -12.46 6.99
C MET A 1 -12.77 -11.49 7.73
N LEU A 2 -11.71 -11.94 8.43
CA LEU A 2 -10.77 -11.07 9.17
C LEU A 2 -10.09 -10.02 8.28
N THR A 3 -9.57 -10.40 7.11
CA THR A 3 -8.98 -9.48 6.14
C THR A 3 -9.94 -8.37 5.69
N GLY A 4 -11.21 -8.73 5.44
CA GLY A 4 -12.24 -7.75 5.10
C GLY A 4 -12.50 -6.77 6.23
N ALA A 5 -12.55 -7.23 7.48
CA ALA A 5 -12.71 -6.38 8.64
C ALA A 5 -11.56 -5.37 8.79
N VAL A 6 -10.30 -5.83 8.65
CA VAL A 6 -9.11 -4.95 8.70
C VAL A 6 -9.13 -3.92 7.58
N LEU A 7 -9.47 -4.33 6.35
CA LEU A 7 -9.57 -3.42 5.21
C LEU A 7 -10.68 -2.38 5.40
N THR A 8 -11.82 -2.78 5.96
CA THR A 8 -12.92 -1.86 6.27
C THR A 8 -12.51 -0.82 7.30
N LEU A 9 -11.86 -1.24 8.38
CA LEU A 9 -11.35 -0.32 9.42
C LEU A 9 -10.32 0.65 8.84
N ALA A 10 -9.35 0.14 8.06
CA ALA A 10 -8.37 0.99 7.39
C ALA A 10 -9.03 2.00 6.45
N GLY A 11 -10.02 1.57 5.66
CA GLY A 11 -10.79 2.44 4.78
C GLY A 11 -11.51 3.55 5.53
N GLN A 12 -12.15 3.24 6.67
CA GLN A 12 -12.80 4.24 7.51
C GLN A 12 -11.81 5.27 8.06
N VAL A 13 -10.61 4.84 8.49
CA VAL A 13 -9.57 5.76 8.95
C VAL A 13 -9.18 6.75 7.83
N TYR A 14 -8.95 6.27 6.60
CA TYR A 14 -8.67 7.15 5.47
C TYR A 14 -9.79 8.16 5.21
N GLN A 15 -11.03 7.72 5.25
CA GLN A 15 -12.20 8.58 5.02
C GLN A 15 -12.33 9.67 6.10
N ILE A 16 -12.09 9.32 7.35
CA ILE A 16 -12.13 10.28 8.48
C ILE A 16 -10.96 11.27 8.38
N VAL A 17 -9.74 10.78 8.21
CA VAL A 17 -8.52 11.63 8.18
C VAL A 17 -8.55 12.60 7.00
N LEU A 18 -9.03 12.14 5.84
CA LEU A 18 -9.12 12.96 4.64
C LEU A 18 -10.44 13.73 4.51
N ASN A 19 -11.34 13.56 5.48
CA ASN A 19 -12.70 14.12 5.44
C ASN A 19 -13.37 13.90 4.06
N ASN A 20 -13.20 12.71 3.51
CA ASN A 20 -13.67 12.34 2.18
C ASN A 20 -14.16 10.88 2.18
N PRO A 21 -15.46 10.64 1.94
CA PRO A 21 -16.02 9.28 1.94
C PRO A 21 -15.53 8.40 0.79
N LEU A 22 -14.86 8.96 -0.22
CA LEU A 22 -14.27 8.23 -1.34
C LEU A 22 -12.77 7.93 -1.15
N ALA A 23 -12.19 8.32 -0.01
CA ALA A 23 -10.77 8.10 0.24
C ALA A 23 -10.47 6.63 0.55
N ASP A 24 -9.34 6.17 0.03
CA ASP A 24 -8.77 4.84 0.24
C ASP A 24 -7.23 4.88 0.24
N SER A 25 -6.58 3.72 0.28
CA SER A 25 -5.12 3.61 0.27
C SER A 25 -4.48 4.08 -1.03
N PHE A 26 -5.22 4.09 -2.16
CA PHE A 26 -4.73 4.61 -3.44
C PHE A 26 -4.73 6.14 -3.46
N THR A 27 -5.66 6.77 -2.75
CA THR A 27 -5.78 8.23 -2.65
C THR A 27 -4.50 8.87 -2.13
N LEU A 28 -3.79 8.21 -1.21
CA LEU A 28 -2.50 8.66 -0.68
C LEU A 28 -1.29 7.99 -1.37
N GLY A 29 -1.51 7.19 -2.40
CA GLY A 29 -0.44 6.48 -3.11
C GLY A 29 0.21 5.34 -2.32
N LEU A 30 -0.30 5.02 -1.13
CA LEU A 30 0.27 4.01 -0.23
C LEU A 30 0.26 2.61 -0.85
N ALA A 31 -0.84 2.23 -1.49
CA ALA A 31 -0.97 0.95 -2.18
C ALA A 31 0.03 0.83 -3.34
N SER A 32 0.24 1.92 -4.09
CA SER A 32 1.22 1.95 -5.18
C SER A 32 2.65 1.83 -4.67
N GLY A 33 2.97 2.49 -3.55
CA GLY A 33 4.25 2.36 -2.87
C GLY A 33 4.50 0.92 -2.38
N ALA A 34 3.51 0.32 -1.72
CA ALA A 34 3.57 -1.06 -1.27
C ALA A 34 3.80 -2.04 -2.43
N SER A 35 3.08 -1.85 -3.55
CA SER A 35 3.20 -2.66 -4.75
C SER A 35 4.59 -2.55 -5.39
N LEU A 36 5.14 -1.34 -5.47
CA LEU A 36 6.50 -1.13 -5.96
C LEU A 36 7.53 -1.80 -5.04
N GLY A 37 7.37 -1.67 -3.72
CA GLY A 37 8.27 -2.29 -2.74
C GLY A 37 8.31 -3.82 -2.87
N SER A 38 7.16 -4.48 -2.88
CA SER A 38 7.08 -5.93 -3.11
C SER A 38 7.60 -6.34 -4.48
N GLY A 39 7.32 -5.53 -5.52
CA GLY A 39 7.85 -5.74 -6.87
C GLY A 39 9.39 -5.71 -6.91
N ILE A 40 10.02 -4.77 -6.21
CA ILE A 40 11.47 -4.67 -6.08
C ILE A 40 12.02 -5.90 -5.35
N ALA A 41 11.44 -6.30 -4.22
CA ALA A 41 11.88 -7.47 -3.47
C ALA A 41 11.84 -8.75 -4.33
N LEU A 42 10.77 -8.90 -5.11
CA LEU A 42 10.60 -10.02 -6.03
C LEU A 42 11.57 -9.93 -7.22
N PHE A 43 11.81 -8.72 -7.73
CA PHE A 43 12.78 -8.47 -8.80
C PHE A 43 14.21 -8.83 -8.35
N LEU A 44 14.57 -8.55 -7.11
CA LEU A 44 15.85 -8.92 -6.52
C LEU A 44 15.95 -10.44 -6.21
N GLY A 45 14.85 -11.18 -6.30
CA GLY A 45 14.81 -12.62 -6.01
C GLY A 45 14.87 -12.93 -4.52
N LEU A 46 14.42 -12.02 -3.67
CA LEU A 46 14.37 -12.23 -2.23
C LEU A 46 13.33 -13.29 -1.86
N SER A 47 13.46 -13.89 -0.67
CA SER A 47 12.47 -14.84 -0.16
C SER A 47 11.15 -14.16 0.16
N PHE A 48 10.06 -14.93 0.17
CA PHE A 48 8.69 -14.47 0.39
C PHE A 48 8.52 -13.61 1.66
N LEU A 49 9.30 -13.87 2.70
CA LEU A 49 9.29 -13.12 3.96
C LEU A 49 9.68 -11.63 3.80
N TRP A 50 10.44 -11.30 2.77
CA TRP A 50 10.87 -9.93 2.51
C TRP A 50 9.82 -9.08 1.80
N PHE A 51 8.85 -9.68 1.12
CA PHE A 51 7.86 -8.93 0.36
C PHE A 51 7.01 -8.02 1.24
N PRO A 52 6.43 -8.48 2.37
CA PRO A 52 5.69 -7.59 3.26
C PRO A 52 6.58 -6.48 3.86
N ILE A 53 7.83 -6.80 4.19
CA ILE A 53 8.78 -5.85 4.76
C ILE A 53 9.04 -4.70 3.78
N PHE A 54 9.36 -5.03 2.53
CA PHE A 54 9.56 -4.03 1.48
C PHE A 54 8.29 -3.24 1.18
N SER A 55 7.13 -3.89 1.16
CA SER A 55 5.84 -3.22 1.00
C SER A 55 5.60 -2.18 2.09
N ILE A 56 5.84 -2.50 3.35
CA ILE A 56 5.68 -1.57 4.48
C ILE A 56 6.67 -0.42 4.36
N ILE A 57 7.94 -0.69 4.11
CA ILE A 57 8.98 0.34 4.00
C ILE A 57 8.63 1.33 2.88
N PHE A 58 8.32 0.82 1.68
CA PHE A 58 8.01 1.67 0.53
C PHE A 58 6.68 2.41 0.69
N SER A 59 5.69 1.82 1.34
CA SER A 59 4.46 2.50 1.71
C SER A 59 4.72 3.68 2.65
N LEU A 60 5.54 3.50 3.70
CA LEU A 60 5.92 4.57 4.62
C LEU A 60 6.74 5.67 3.93
N ILE A 61 7.69 5.30 3.08
CA ILE A 61 8.44 6.27 2.25
C ILE A 61 7.48 7.09 1.39
N THR A 62 6.52 6.43 0.74
CA THR A 62 5.52 7.09 -0.09
C THR A 62 4.68 8.05 0.73
N LEU A 63 4.24 7.64 1.93
CA LEU A 63 3.49 8.53 2.84
C LEU A 63 4.29 9.79 3.18
N LEU A 64 5.55 9.62 3.57
CA LEU A 64 6.43 10.75 3.91
C LEU A 64 6.65 11.68 2.71
N LEU A 65 6.82 11.13 1.50
CA LEU A 65 6.94 11.92 0.27
C LEU A 65 5.65 12.68 -0.02
N VAL A 66 4.49 12.04 0.06
CA VAL A 66 3.19 12.69 -0.18
C VAL A 66 2.97 13.82 0.81
N LEU A 67 3.22 13.58 2.10
CA LEU A 67 3.08 14.60 3.15
C LEU A 67 4.03 15.78 2.92
N SER A 68 5.29 15.51 2.60
CA SER A 68 6.31 16.54 2.37
C SER A 68 5.97 17.40 1.16
N VAL A 69 5.68 16.77 0.02
CA VAL A 69 5.36 17.49 -1.22
C VAL A 69 4.03 18.24 -1.09
N SER A 70 3.02 17.62 -0.50
CA SER A 70 1.74 18.27 -0.25
C SER A 70 1.90 19.51 0.65
N ALA A 71 2.68 19.41 1.73
CA ALA A 71 2.93 20.54 2.63
C ALA A 71 3.62 21.72 1.92
N MET A 72 4.53 21.42 0.99
CA MET A 72 5.19 22.47 0.18
C MET A 72 4.24 23.15 -0.81
N LEU A 73 3.26 22.42 -1.33
CA LEU A 73 2.34 22.91 -2.36
C LEU A 73 1.02 23.46 -1.79
N ALA A 74 0.68 23.16 -0.55
CA ALA A 74 -0.59 23.52 0.07
C ALA A 74 -0.71 25.01 0.36
N LYS A 75 -1.28 25.75 -0.61
CA LYS A 75 -1.65 27.17 -0.48
C LYS A 75 -3.16 27.28 -0.23
N GLY A 76 -3.62 26.99 0.99
CA GLY A 76 -5.03 27.18 1.39
C GLY A 76 -5.94 25.97 1.28
N TYR A 77 -5.56 24.88 0.59
CA TYR A 77 -6.37 23.68 0.40
C TYR A 77 -5.57 22.41 0.75
N PRO A 78 -5.21 22.16 2.03
CA PRO A 78 -4.26 21.11 2.40
C PRO A 78 -4.74 19.69 2.05
N VAL A 79 -6.02 19.39 2.26
CA VAL A 79 -6.57 18.04 1.99
C VAL A 79 -6.62 17.73 0.49
N GLN A 80 -7.02 18.71 -0.32
CA GLN A 80 -7.09 18.55 -1.77
C GLN A 80 -5.70 18.35 -2.38
N MET A 81 -4.71 19.13 -1.90
CA MET A 81 -3.31 18.96 -2.32
C MET A 81 -2.72 17.62 -1.87
N LEU A 82 -3.10 17.13 -0.70
CA LEU A 82 -2.70 15.82 -0.22
C LEU A 82 -3.22 14.71 -1.15
N ILE A 83 -4.50 14.74 -1.49
CA ILE A 83 -5.12 13.78 -2.41
C ILE A 83 -4.48 13.85 -3.80
N LEU A 84 -4.34 15.06 -4.36
CA LEU A 84 -3.75 15.26 -5.69
C LEU A 84 -2.30 14.73 -5.75
N THR A 85 -1.49 15.09 -4.76
CA THR A 85 -0.10 14.63 -4.65
C THR A 85 -0.03 13.12 -4.53
N GLY A 86 -0.90 12.51 -3.71
CA GLY A 86 -0.98 11.07 -3.53
C GLY A 86 -1.31 10.33 -4.82
N LEU A 87 -2.30 10.82 -5.58
CA LEU A 87 -2.68 10.23 -6.87
C LEU A 87 -1.55 10.36 -7.91
N LEU A 88 -0.90 11.51 -8.01
CA LEU A 88 0.18 11.74 -8.96
C LEU A 88 1.42 10.88 -8.63
N LEU A 89 1.83 10.85 -7.36
CA LEU A 89 2.92 9.98 -6.92
C LEU A 89 2.57 8.51 -7.07
N GLY A 90 1.33 8.12 -6.75
CA GLY A 90 0.84 6.77 -6.95
C GLY A 90 0.93 6.33 -8.41
N ALA A 91 0.53 7.19 -9.36
CA ALA A 91 0.65 6.93 -10.78
C ALA A 91 2.12 6.76 -11.21
N LEU A 92 3.02 7.62 -10.70
CA LEU A 92 4.46 7.52 -10.95
C LEU A 92 5.05 6.20 -10.44
N LEU A 93 4.70 5.79 -9.21
CA LEU A 93 5.18 4.54 -8.60
C LEU A 93 4.67 3.32 -9.37
N ASN A 94 3.43 3.34 -9.85
CA ASN A 94 2.89 2.29 -10.72
C ASN A 94 3.64 2.23 -12.07
N ALA A 95 3.97 3.38 -12.65
CA ALA A 95 4.78 3.43 -13.88
C ALA A 95 6.18 2.83 -13.65
N LEU A 96 6.82 3.11 -12.50
CA LEU A 96 8.09 2.51 -12.13
C LEU A 96 7.98 0.99 -11.95
N LEU A 97 6.91 0.50 -11.33
CA LEU A 97 6.64 -0.93 -11.23
C LEU A 97 6.51 -1.58 -12.62
N TYR A 98 5.82 -0.89 -13.54
CA TYR A 98 5.67 -1.36 -14.92
C TYR A 98 7.03 -1.43 -15.65
N LEU A 99 7.90 -0.43 -15.46
CA LEU A 99 9.26 -0.45 -16.00
C LEU A 99 10.07 -1.63 -15.45
N LEU A 100 9.97 -1.94 -14.17
CA LEU A 100 10.60 -3.11 -13.55
C LEU A 100 10.17 -4.42 -14.25
N VAL A 101 8.89 -4.56 -14.56
CA VAL A 101 8.37 -5.73 -15.29
C VAL A 101 8.90 -5.78 -16.70
N LEU A 102 9.01 -4.64 -17.41
CA LEU A 102 9.51 -4.57 -18.78
C LEU A 102 10.98 -4.97 -18.87
N ILE A 103 11.80 -4.62 -17.89
CA ILE A 103 13.23 -4.99 -17.86
C ILE A 103 13.41 -6.50 -17.73
N ASN A 104 12.51 -7.19 -17.02
CA ASN A 104 12.56 -8.65 -16.87
C ASN A 104 11.19 -9.29 -17.00
N PRO A 105 10.69 -9.51 -18.23
CA PRO A 105 9.36 -10.06 -18.47
C PRO A 105 9.12 -11.43 -17.84
N LYS A 106 10.18 -12.21 -17.58
CA LYS A 106 10.05 -13.52 -16.91
C LYS A 106 9.53 -13.40 -15.48
N LYS A 107 9.68 -12.25 -14.85
CA LYS A 107 9.18 -11.96 -13.49
C LYS A 107 7.77 -11.37 -13.47
N MET A 108 7.18 -11.12 -14.63
CA MET A 108 5.82 -10.55 -14.73
C MET A 108 4.78 -11.42 -14.03
N ASN A 109 4.74 -12.73 -14.31
CA ASN A 109 3.75 -13.63 -13.72
C ASN A 109 3.87 -13.73 -12.18
N PRO A 110 5.06 -13.93 -11.59
CA PRO A 110 5.21 -13.91 -10.14
C PRO A 110 4.80 -12.58 -9.50
N ILE A 111 5.16 -11.44 -10.10
CA ILE A 111 4.77 -10.11 -9.60
C ILE A 111 3.24 -9.95 -9.66
N ALA A 112 2.63 -10.25 -10.79
CA ALA A 112 1.19 -10.17 -10.95
C ALA A 112 0.44 -11.09 -9.98
N SER A 113 0.88 -12.34 -9.83
CA SER A 113 0.27 -13.29 -8.90
C SER A 113 0.33 -12.81 -7.44
N TYR A 114 1.43 -12.18 -7.05
CA TYR A 114 1.56 -11.61 -5.72
C TYR A 114 0.65 -10.38 -5.52
N LEU A 115 0.60 -9.47 -6.50
CA LEU A 115 -0.18 -8.23 -6.42
C LEU A 115 -1.70 -8.49 -6.45
N PHE A 116 -2.15 -9.45 -7.26
CA PHE A 116 -3.57 -9.84 -7.27
C PHE A 116 -3.95 -10.63 -6.02
N GLY A 117 -2.98 -11.26 -5.38
CA GLY A 117 -3.20 -12.03 -4.17
C GLY A 117 -4.09 -13.25 -4.37
N GLY A 118 -4.37 -13.93 -3.28
CA GLY A 118 -5.28 -15.07 -3.25
C GLY A 118 -5.25 -15.77 -1.90
N PHE A 119 -6.30 -16.52 -1.59
CA PHE A 119 -6.40 -17.31 -0.35
C PHE A 119 -6.11 -18.79 -0.57
N SER A 120 -5.70 -19.19 -1.78
CA SER A 120 -5.46 -20.59 -2.14
C SER A 120 -4.30 -21.25 -1.36
N SER A 121 -3.36 -20.43 -0.90
CA SER A 121 -2.19 -20.86 -0.09
C SER A 121 -2.23 -20.38 1.35
N ALA A 122 -3.38 -19.89 1.83
CA ALA A 122 -3.50 -19.36 3.18
C ALA A 122 -3.39 -20.48 4.22
N GLU A 123 -2.46 -20.33 5.15
CA GLU A 123 -2.21 -21.27 6.24
C GLU A 123 -2.79 -20.75 7.57
N TYR A 124 -2.88 -21.62 8.57
CA TYR A 124 -3.34 -21.25 9.92
C TYR A 124 -2.49 -20.15 10.55
N GLN A 125 -1.19 -20.10 10.21
CA GLN A 125 -0.27 -19.07 10.69
C GLN A 125 -0.65 -17.69 10.16
N ASP A 126 -1.08 -17.59 8.91
CA ASP A 126 -1.52 -16.33 8.31
C ASP A 126 -2.77 -15.77 9.01
N VAL A 127 -3.69 -16.67 9.37
CA VAL A 127 -4.90 -16.28 10.13
C VAL A 127 -4.54 -15.75 11.51
N MET A 128 -3.57 -16.37 12.21
CA MET A 128 -3.09 -15.87 13.50
C MET A 128 -2.43 -14.50 13.38
N ILE A 129 -1.56 -14.30 12.40
CA ILE A 129 -0.89 -13.02 12.17
C ILE A 129 -1.91 -11.92 11.87
N ILE A 130 -2.85 -12.17 10.98
CA ILE A 130 -3.90 -11.21 10.63
C ILE A 130 -4.80 -10.91 11.84
N SER A 131 -5.13 -11.91 12.66
CA SER A 131 -5.93 -11.69 13.86
C SER A 131 -5.23 -10.86 14.93
N MET A 132 -3.91 -11.06 15.11
CA MET A 132 -3.08 -10.21 15.97
C MET A 132 -3.03 -8.76 15.46
N ILE A 133 -2.78 -8.56 14.18
CA ILE A 133 -2.75 -7.22 13.57
C ILE A 133 -4.12 -6.54 13.72
N ALA A 134 -5.21 -7.26 13.46
CA ALA A 134 -6.56 -6.75 13.63
C ALA A 134 -6.85 -6.35 15.07
N SER A 135 -6.45 -7.15 16.06
CA SER A 135 -6.65 -6.85 17.48
C SER A 135 -5.90 -5.58 17.90
N VAL A 136 -4.64 -5.46 17.49
CA VAL A 136 -3.83 -4.28 17.77
C VAL A 136 -4.42 -3.04 17.09
N ALA A 137 -4.86 -3.16 15.84
CA ALA A 137 -5.48 -2.05 15.11
C ALA A 137 -6.77 -1.56 15.80
N ILE A 138 -7.62 -2.49 16.27
CA ILE A 138 -8.85 -2.13 17.00
C ILE A 138 -8.49 -1.41 18.30
N ILE A 139 -7.54 -1.91 19.10
CA ILE A 139 -7.15 -1.28 20.38
C ILE A 139 -6.55 0.11 20.17
N VAL A 140 -5.85 0.35 19.07
CA VAL A 140 -5.23 1.66 18.77
C VAL A 140 -6.25 2.67 18.26
N LEU A 141 -7.32 2.21 17.60
CA LEU A 141 -8.33 3.06 16.96
C LEU A 141 -9.52 3.40 17.88
N PHE A 142 -9.76 2.60 18.92
CA PHE A 142 -10.84 2.75 19.87
C PHE A 142 -10.35 2.77 21.32
#